data_884b6f9e3fbe48a8d19997408fb45292
#
_entry.id   884b6f9e3fbe48a8d19997408fb45292
#
_cell.length_a   1.000
_cell.length_b   1.000
_cell.length_c   1.000
_cell.angle_alpha   90.00
_cell.angle_beta   90.00
_cell.angle_gamma   90.00
#
_symmetry.space_group_name_H-M   'P 1'
#
loop_
_entity.id
_entity.type
_entity.pdbx_description
1 polymer ?
#
loop_
_entity_poly.entity_id
_entity_poly.type
_entity_poly.pdbx_seq_one_letter_code
_entity_poly.pdbx_strand_id
1 'polypeptide(L)'
;GLLVGKVAAVTGAASGIGLECAKAFLAEGAQVVLIDMADERLRALCTELGPQAIPLVVNLTDPASVATMMPRILEAAGQLDIFHANAGSYVGGDVVDGDPDAWDRMLNLNVNAVFRCVHAVLPHMIERKTGDIIVTSSVAGLIPVVWEPIYTASKHAVQAFIHTVRRQISRHGVRIGGVAPGPVVTALLKDWPKAKLDEALAAGSLMEPTEVAAAVMFMVTRPRNVVVRDLVILPMGLDL
;
A
#
# COMPACT_ATOMS: atom_id res chain seq x y z
N GLY A 1 -6.15 -16.36 15.18
CA GLY A 1 -5.35 -15.32 14.58
C GLY A 1 -5.59 -13.95 15.21
N LEU A 2 -4.67 -13.06 15.04
CA LEU A 2 -4.70 -11.70 15.64
C LEU A 2 -5.77 -10.79 15.02
N LEU A 3 -6.31 -11.16 13.85
CA LEU A 3 -7.27 -10.35 13.09
C LEU A 3 -8.64 -11.04 12.92
N VAL A 4 -8.95 -12.03 13.74
CA VAL A 4 -10.26 -12.71 13.72
C VAL A 4 -11.39 -11.69 13.93
N GLY A 5 -12.40 -11.73 13.07
CA GLY A 5 -13.53 -10.78 13.08
C GLY A 5 -13.23 -9.38 12.53
N LYS A 6 -12.04 -9.16 11.98
CA LYS A 6 -11.65 -7.92 11.31
C LYS A 6 -11.85 -8.03 9.81
N VAL A 7 -12.14 -6.89 9.19
CA VAL A 7 -12.18 -6.71 7.73
C VAL A 7 -11.03 -5.80 7.31
N ALA A 8 -10.21 -6.27 6.41
CA ALA A 8 -9.13 -5.50 5.80
C ALA A 8 -9.42 -5.28 4.31
N ALA A 9 -8.99 -4.15 3.77
CA ALA A 9 -9.01 -3.88 2.34
C ALA A 9 -7.62 -3.43 1.88
N VAL A 10 -7.14 -3.98 0.77
CA VAL A 10 -5.79 -3.74 0.25
C VAL A 10 -5.87 -3.32 -1.21
N THR A 11 -5.32 -2.17 -1.55
CA THR A 11 -5.23 -1.71 -2.95
C THR A 11 -3.94 -2.20 -3.61
N GLY A 12 -3.98 -2.47 -4.92
CA GLY A 12 -2.87 -3.10 -5.64
C GLY A 12 -2.63 -4.53 -5.19
N ALA A 13 -3.70 -5.25 -4.84
CA ALA A 13 -3.63 -6.56 -4.21
C ALA A 13 -3.44 -7.74 -5.16
N ALA A 14 -3.40 -7.50 -6.48
CA ALA A 14 -3.18 -8.57 -7.46
C ALA A 14 -1.72 -9.04 -7.58
N SER A 15 -0.77 -8.37 -6.92
CA SER A 15 0.66 -8.73 -6.97
C SER A 15 1.48 -8.09 -5.86
N GLY A 16 2.73 -8.51 -5.73
CA GLY A 16 3.77 -7.87 -4.94
C GLY A 16 3.40 -7.68 -3.47
N ILE A 17 3.74 -6.51 -2.93
CA ILE A 17 3.52 -6.17 -1.51
C ILE A 17 2.04 -6.28 -1.14
N GLY A 18 1.13 -5.77 -1.98
CA GLY A 18 -0.30 -5.81 -1.70
C GLY A 18 -0.84 -7.23 -1.56
N LEU A 19 -0.43 -8.13 -2.43
CA LEU A 19 -0.81 -9.54 -2.36
C LEU A 19 -0.28 -10.23 -1.09
N GLU A 20 0.98 -10.01 -0.75
CA GLU A 20 1.56 -10.62 0.45
C GLU A 20 0.95 -10.05 1.74
N CYS A 21 0.59 -8.75 1.77
CA CYS A 21 -0.18 -8.19 2.87
C CYS A 21 -1.59 -8.82 2.97
N ALA A 22 -2.28 -9.00 1.85
CA ALA A 22 -3.58 -9.67 1.85
C ALA A 22 -3.49 -11.11 2.38
N LYS A 23 -2.48 -11.88 1.96
CA LYS A 23 -2.21 -13.23 2.49
C LYS A 23 -1.92 -13.22 3.99
N ALA A 24 -1.11 -12.28 4.46
CA ALA A 24 -0.80 -12.16 5.87
C ALA A 24 -2.05 -11.84 6.71
N PHE A 25 -2.91 -10.95 6.25
CA PHE A 25 -4.18 -10.64 6.93
C PHE A 25 -5.12 -11.84 6.95
N LEU A 26 -5.24 -12.57 5.83
CA LEU A 26 -6.04 -13.81 5.74
C LEU A 26 -5.52 -14.88 6.71
N ALA A 27 -4.22 -15.09 6.79
CA ALA A 27 -3.58 -16.05 7.68
C ALA A 27 -3.86 -15.77 9.17
N GLU A 28 -4.07 -14.49 9.51
CA GLU A 28 -4.42 -14.05 10.86
C GLU A 28 -5.95 -13.99 11.10
N GLY A 29 -6.73 -14.49 10.16
CA GLY A 29 -8.18 -14.69 10.32
C GLY A 29 -9.04 -13.49 9.95
N ALA A 30 -8.51 -12.50 9.26
CA ALA A 30 -9.30 -11.41 8.71
C ALA A 30 -10.08 -11.86 7.46
N GLN A 31 -11.21 -11.23 7.21
CA GLN A 31 -11.79 -11.16 5.88
C GLN A 31 -11.06 -10.04 5.09
N VAL A 32 -10.67 -10.30 3.86
CA VAL A 32 -9.85 -9.36 3.10
C VAL A 32 -10.49 -9.03 1.76
N VAL A 33 -10.74 -7.75 1.52
CA VAL A 33 -11.15 -7.21 0.22
C VAL A 33 -9.90 -6.86 -0.58
N LEU A 34 -9.63 -7.64 -1.61
CA LEU A 34 -8.52 -7.41 -2.54
C LEU A 34 -8.98 -6.45 -3.63
N ILE A 35 -8.35 -5.29 -3.71
CA ILE A 35 -8.71 -4.21 -4.65
C ILE A 35 -7.63 -4.06 -5.70
N ASP A 36 -8.02 -4.22 -6.96
CA ASP A 36 -7.13 -4.04 -8.12
C ASP A 36 -7.97 -3.75 -9.37
N MET A 37 -7.34 -3.29 -10.45
CA MET A 37 -7.98 -3.14 -11.75
C MET A 37 -7.91 -4.41 -12.62
N ALA A 38 -7.05 -5.36 -12.28
CA ALA A 38 -6.80 -6.61 -13.01
C ALA A 38 -7.86 -7.67 -12.66
N ASP A 39 -9.07 -7.56 -13.23
CA ASP A 39 -10.26 -8.35 -12.86
C ASP A 39 -10.02 -9.86 -12.90
N GLU A 40 -9.59 -10.43 -14.02
CA GLU A 40 -9.40 -11.88 -14.15
C GLU A 40 -8.41 -12.43 -13.12
N ARG A 41 -7.26 -11.76 -12.99
CA ARG A 41 -6.22 -12.14 -12.03
C ARG A 41 -6.73 -12.05 -10.59
N LEU A 42 -7.45 -10.97 -10.27
CA LEU A 42 -7.98 -10.74 -8.93
C LEU A 42 -8.98 -11.83 -8.53
N ARG A 43 -9.89 -12.21 -9.43
CA ARG A 43 -10.86 -13.28 -9.19
C ARG A 43 -10.20 -14.64 -9.04
N ALA A 44 -9.21 -14.95 -9.89
CA ALA A 44 -8.44 -16.20 -9.78
C ALA A 44 -7.72 -16.28 -8.43
N LEU A 45 -7.06 -15.20 -8.01
CA LEU A 45 -6.39 -15.14 -6.71
C LEU A 45 -7.37 -15.33 -5.54
N CYS A 46 -8.52 -14.66 -5.57
CA CYS A 46 -9.50 -14.80 -4.48
C CYS A 46 -10.07 -16.23 -4.42
N THR A 47 -10.24 -16.90 -5.56
CA THR A 47 -10.64 -18.31 -5.60
C THR A 47 -9.58 -19.21 -4.95
N GLU A 48 -8.31 -18.96 -5.22
CA GLU A 48 -7.18 -19.70 -4.64
C GLU A 48 -7.03 -19.44 -3.13
N LEU A 49 -7.19 -18.18 -2.71
CA LEU A 49 -7.03 -17.75 -1.32
C LEU A 49 -8.19 -18.16 -0.41
N GLY A 50 -9.32 -18.54 -0.98
CA GLY A 50 -10.47 -19.07 -0.24
C GLY A 50 -11.55 -18.03 0.11
N PRO A 51 -12.59 -18.43 0.85
CA PRO A 51 -13.84 -17.68 0.98
C PRO A 51 -13.73 -16.37 1.77
N GLN A 52 -12.65 -16.16 2.50
CA GLN A 52 -12.41 -14.90 3.21
C GLN A 52 -11.76 -13.82 2.31
N ALA A 53 -11.35 -14.17 1.10
CA ALA A 53 -10.81 -13.24 0.09
C ALA A 53 -11.92 -12.78 -0.84
N ILE A 54 -12.16 -11.47 -0.92
CA ILE A 54 -13.21 -10.86 -1.71
C ILE A 54 -12.57 -9.99 -2.81
N PRO A 55 -12.83 -10.26 -4.09
CA PRO A 55 -12.34 -9.41 -5.16
C PRO A 55 -13.19 -8.14 -5.31
N LEU A 56 -12.54 -7.01 -5.47
CA LEU A 56 -13.18 -5.72 -5.73
C LEU A 56 -12.42 -4.96 -6.84
N VAL A 57 -13.00 -4.93 -8.03
CA VAL A 57 -12.39 -4.24 -9.17
C VAL A 57 -12.62 -2.74 -9.07
N VAL A 58 -11.54 -1.96 -8.94
CA VAL A 58 -11.55 -0.50 -8.87
C VAL A 58 -10.40 0.06 -9.68
N ASN A 59 -10.69 1.02 -10.55
CA ASN A 59 -9.66 1.85 -11.17
C ASN A 59 -9.37 3.06 -10.27
N LEU A 60 -8.25 3.03 -9.55
CA LEU A 60 -7.87 4.06 -8.59
C LEU A 60 -7.50 5.41 -9.23
N THR A 61 -7.24 5.43 -10.55
CA THR A 61 -6.96 6.66 -11.29
C THR A 61 -8.22 7.37 -11.78
N ASP A 62 -9.38 6.72 -11.66
CA ASP A 62 -10.68 7.28 -11.98
C ASP A 62 -11.43 7.69 -10.69
N PRO A 63 -11.67 8.99 -10.46
CA PRO A 63 -12.40 9.47 -9.30
C PRO A 63 -13.79 8.86 -9.12
N ALA A 64 -14.50 8.61 -10.22
CA ALA A 64 -15.83 8.00 -10.17
C ALA A 64 -15.75 6.53 -9.70
N SER A 65 -14.75 5.79 -10.17
CA SER A 65 -14.49 4.42 -9.72
C SER A 65 -14.13 4.39 -8.23
N VAL A 66 -13.25 5.28 -7.76
CA VAL A 66 -12.88 5.37 -6.34
C VAL A 66 -14.10 5.69 -5.46
N ALA A 67 -15.00 6.54 -5.90
CA ALA A 67 -16.22 6.86 -5.16
C ALA A 67 -17.11 5.64 -4.89
N THR A 68 -17.05 4.60 -5.72
CA THR A 68 -17.79 3.35 -5.51
C THR A 68 -17.12 2.39 -4.53
N MET A 69 -15.85 2.61 -4.19
CA MET A 69 -15.03 1.65 -3.42
C MET A 69 -15.62 1.37 -2.03
N MET A 70 -15.79 2.39 -1.23
CA MET A 70 -16.25 2.21 0.16
C MET A 70 -17.68 1.62 0.26
N PRO A 71 -18.69 2.11 -0.49
CA PRO A 71 -20.00 1.48 -0.51
C PRO A 71 -19.96 -0.01 -0.86
N ARG A 72 -19.15 -0.41 -1.83
CA ARG A 72 -19.02 -1.80 -2.25
C ARG A 72 -18.25 -2.65 -1.22
N ILE A 73 -17.28 -2.09 -0.50
CA ILE A 73 -16.65 -2.77 0.65
C ILE A 73 -17.70 -3.07 1.71
N LEU A 74 -18.54 -2.11 2.06
CA LEU A 74 -19.58 -2.29 3.07
C LEU A 74 -20.64 -3.29 2.63
N GLU A 75 -21.04 -3.28 1.36
CA GLU A 75 -21.96 -4.27 0.80
C GLU A 75 -21.40 -5.69 0.89
N ALA A 76 -20.10 -5.86 0.58
CA ALA A 76 -19.47 -7.18 0.52
C ALA A 76 -19.04 -7.73 1.88
N ALA A 77 -18.63 -6.87 2.83
CA ALA A 77 -17.99 -7.28 4.08
C ALA A 77 -18.60 -6.64 5.34
N GLY A 78 -19.55 -5.73 5.20
CA GLY A 78 -20.31 -5.13 6.31
C GLY A 78 -19.57 -4.06 7.11
N GLN A 79 -18.24 -4.06 7.11
CA GLN A 79 -17.40 -3.11 7.85
C GLN A 79 -16.01 -2.97 7.21
N LEU A 80 -15.21 -2.03 7.72
CA LEU A 80 -13.79 -1.91 7.37
C LEU A 80 -13.00 -1.52 8.63
N ASP A 81 -12.04 -2.36 9.02
CA ASP A 81 -11.17 -2.14 10.18
C ASP A 81 -9.76 -1.71 9.78
N ILE A 82 -9.24 -2.25 8.67
CA ILE A 82 -7.89 -1.99 8.18
C ILE A 82 -7.97 -1.61 6.70
N PHE A 83 -7.39 -0.47 6.35
CA PHE A 83 -7.23 -0.06 4.96
C PHE A 83 -5.75 0.09 4.62
N HIS A 84 -5.27 -0.70 3.66
CA HIS A 84 -3.91 -0.61 3.17
C HIS A 84 -3.88 0.03 1.78
N ALA A 85 -3.54 1.31 1.72
CA ALA A 85 -3.30 2.06 0.49
C ALA A 85 -1.90 1.70 -0.05
N ASN A 86 -1.83 0.65 -0.87
CA ASN A 86 -0.58 0.08 -1.35
C ASN A 86 -0.34 0.31 -2.84
N ALA A 87 -1.39 0.41 -3.66
CA ALA A 87 -1.24 0.59 -5.11
C ALA A 87 -0.31 1.76 -5.45
N GLY A 88 0.58 1.53 -6.39
CA GLY A 88 1.54 2.51 -6.85
C GLY A 88 2.25 2.08 -8.11
N SER A 89 2.93 3.02 -8.74
CA SER A 89 3.78 2.78 -9.90
C SER A 89 5.10 3.51 -9.74
N TYR A 90 6.04 3.20 -10.62
CA TYR A 90 7.39 3.74 -10.59
C TYR A 90 7.77 4.32 -11.95
N VAL A 91 8.32 5.51 -11.93
CA VAL A 91 9.01 6.13 -13.06
C VAL A 91 10.30 6.75 -12.54
N GLY A 92 11.42 6.27 -13.02
CA GLY A 92 12.76 6.80 -12.72
C GLY A 92 13.37 7.52 -13.92
N GLY A 93 14.62 7.89 -13.79
CA GLY A 93 15.44 8.54 -14.83
C GLY A 93 15.60 10.04 -14.63
N ASP A 94 16.48 10.61 -15.44
CA ASP A 94 16.79 12.05 -15.39
C ASP A 94 15.62 12.90 -15.87
N VAL A 95 15.43 14.06 -15.26
CA VAL A 95 14.32 14.98 -15.60
C VAL A 95 14.42 15.46 -17.05
N VAL A 96 15.63 15.69 -17.54
CA VAL A 96 15.86 16.24 -18.89
C VAL A 96 15.37 15.30 -20.00
N ASP A 97 15.43 14.00 -19.78
CA ASP A 97 15.05 12.97 -20.76
C ASP A 97 13.71 12.30 -20.44
N GLY A 98 13.02 12.76 -19.41
CA GLY A 98 11.82 12.12 -18.90
C GLY A 98 10.56 12.40 -19.75
N ASP A 99 9.54 11.59 -19.52
CA ASP A 99 8.21 11.73 -20.12
C ASP A 99 7.22 12.34 -19.13
N PRO A 100 6.81 13.63 -19.29
CA PRO A 100 5.85 14.27 -18.41
C PRO A 100 4.51 13.55 -18.30
N ASP A 101 4.03 12.92 -19.37
CA ASP A 101 2.77 12.17 -19.35
C ASP A 101 2.89 10.91 -18.48
N ALA A 102 4.05 10.27 -18.45
CA ALA A 102 4.32 9.17 -17.53
C ALA A 102 4.38 9.65 -16.07
N TRP A 103 4.94 10.83 -15.83
CA TRP A 103 4.96 11.44 -14.50
C TRP A 103 3.54 11.74 -13.99
N ASP A 104 2.70 12.32 -14.83
CA ASP A 104 1.30 12.64 -14.50
C ASP A 104 0.52 11.37 -14.14
N ARG A 105 0.70 10.29 -14.90
CA ARG A 105 0.07 9.00 -14.59
C ARG A 105 0.55 8.44 -13.24
N MET A 106 1.85 8.50 -12.98
CA MET A 106 2.43 8.05 -11.70
C MET A 106 1.95 8.90 -10.52
N LEU A 107 1.98 10.23 -10.65
CA LEU A 107 1.51 11.14 -9.60
C LEU A 107 0.02 10.94 -9.31
N ASN A 108 -0.79 10.72 -10.35
CA ASN A 108 -2.21 10.44 -10.16
C ASN A 108 -2.45 9.15 -9.34
N LEU A 109 -1.68 8.09 -9.60
CA LEU A 109 -1.80 6.85 -8.83
C LEU A 109 -1.13 6.95 -7.45
N ASN A 110 0.12 7.44 -7.38
CA ASN A 110 0.90 7.42 -6.13
C ASN A 110 0.43 8.44 -5.10
N VAL A 111 -0.15 9.55 -5.54
CA VAL A 111 -0.53 10.68 -4.68
C VAL A 111 -2.04 10.89 -4.67
N ASN A 112 -2.64 11.27 -5.80
CA ASN A 112 -4.05 11.63 -5.85
C ASN A 112 -4.97 10.47 -5.47
N ALA A 113 -4.69 9.25 -5.94
CA ALA A 113 -5.47 8.07 -5.60
C ALA A 113 -5.38 7.75 -4.10
N VAL A 114 -4.19 7.88 -3.48
CA VAL A 114 -4.03 7.70 -2.04
C VAL A 114 -4.90 8.68 -1.26
N PHE A 115 -4.87 9.97 -1.62
CA PHE A 115 -5.69 10.99 -0.97
C PHE A 115 -7.18 10.68 -1.07
N ARG A 116 -7.66 10.30 -2.26
CA ARG A 116 -9.06 9.95 -2.51
C ARG A 116 -9.49 8.69 -1.75
N CYS A 117 -8.66 7.66 -1.73
CA CYS A 117 -8.97 6.43 -1.01
C CYS A 117 -9.04 6.66 0.50
N VAL A 118 -8.08 7.39 1.08
CA VAL A 118 -8.11 7.73 2.51
C VAL A 118 -9.33 8.58 2.83
N HIS A 119 -9.65 9.58 2.00
CA HIS A 119 -10.87 10.37 2.15
C HIS A 119 -12.14 9.51 2.14
N ALA A 120 -12.21 8.52 1.26
CA ALA A 120 -13.38 7.65 1.13
C ALA A 120 -13.63 6.73 2.35
N VAL A 121 -12.56 6.26 3.01
CA VAL A 121 -12.69 5.32 4.15
C VAL A 121 -12.82 6.01 5.51
N LEU A 122 -12.32 7.23 5.64
CA LEU A 122 -12.28 7.97 6.91
C LEU A 122 -13.64 8.16 7.57
N PRO A 123 -14.73 8.57 6.88
CA PRO A 123 -16.02 8.79 7.53
C PRO A 123 -16.52 7.55 8.29
N HIS A 124 -16.43 6.37 7.69
CA HIS A 124 -16.83 5.11 8.31
C HIS A 124 -15.97 4.77 9.55
N MET A 125 -14.66 4.95 9.46
CA MET A 125 -13.77 4.68 10.60
C MET A 125 -13.98 5.68 11.75
N ILE A 126 -14.20 6.95 11.43
CA ILE A 126 -14.48 8.00 12.41
C ILE A 126 -15.81 7.74 13.14
N GLU A 127 -16.86 7.39 12.41
CA GLU A 127 -18.17 7.04 13.00
C GLU A 127 -18.03 5.85 13.98
N ARG A 128 -17.26 4.83 13.60
CA ARG A 128 -16.99 3.65 14.44
C ARG A 128 -15.96 3.92 15.55
N LYS A 129 -15.29 5.06 15.54
CA LYS A 129 -14.20 5.43 16.48
C LYS A 129 -13.07 4.40 16.52
N THR A 130 -12.82 3.73 15.40
CA THR A 130 -11.77 2.73 15.25
C THR A 130 -11.44 2.54 13.78
N GLY A 131 -10.18 2.24 13.50
CA GLY A 131 -9.69 1.94 12.17
C GLY A 131 -8.17 2.12 12.09
N ASP A 132 -7.57 1.40 11.17
CA ASP A 132 -6.15 1.46 10.87
C ASP A 132 -5.93 1.70 9.39
N ILE A 133 -5.21 2.75 9.06
CA ILE A 133 -4.82 3.07 7.69
C ILE A 133 -3.31 2.93 7.57
N ILE A 134 -2.86 2.07 6.68
CA ILE A 134 -1.44 1.92 6.34
C ILE A 134 -1.26 2.38 4.90
N VAL A 135 -0.26 3.21 4.67
CA VAL A 135 0.10 3.66 3.34
C VAL A 135 1.49 3.14 2.99
N THR A 136 1.62 2.49 1.84
CA THR A 136 2.93 2.11 1.31
C THR A 136 3.64 3.34 0.75
N SER A 137 4.57 3.86 1.53
CA SER A 137 5.50 4.90 1.14
C SER A 137 6.74 4.27 0.47
N SER A 138 7.89 4.79 0.73
CA SER A 138 9.21 4.30 0.29
C SER A 138 10.28 5.00 1.12
N VAL A 139 11.46 4.43 1.19
CA VAL A 139 12.64 5.16 1.67
C VAL A 139 12.87 6.44 0.86
N ALA A 140 12.50 6.46 -0.42
CA ALA A 140 12.48 7.65 -1.28
C ALA A 140 11.49 8.74 -0.82
N GLY A 141 10.59 8.45 0.11
CA GLY A 141 9.74 9.45 0.78
C GLY A 141 10.41 10.12 1.98
N LEU A 142 11.57 9.66 2.40
CA LEU A 142 12.32 10.14 3.55
C LEU A 142 13.65 10.78 3.16
N ILE A 143 14.30 10.25 2.12
CA ILE A 143 15.55 10.77 1.56
C ILE A 143 15.40 11.01 0.07
N PRO A 144 16.03 12.07 -0.49
CA PRO A 144 16.06 12.30 -1.94
C PRO A 144 16.92 11.24 -2.65
N VAL A 145 16.37 10.58 -3.66
CA VAL A 145 17.06 9.59 -4.48
C VAL A 145 17.29 10.16 -5.87
N VAL A 146 18.56 10.34 -6.24
CA VAL A 146 18.97 11.15 -7.40
C VAL A 146 18.46 10.61 -8.75
N TRP A 147 18.31 9.29 -8.91
CA TRP A 147 17.90 8.66 -10.17
C TRP A 147 16.38 8.50 -10.34
N GLU A 148 15.59 9.03 -9.40
CA GLU A 148 14.12 8.90 -9.41
C GLU A 148 13.42 10.16 -8.83
N PRO A 149 13.71 11.37 -9.36
CA PRO A 149 13.30 12.62 -8.73
C PRO A 149 11.80 12.79 -8.62
N ILE A 150 11.02 12.38 -9.63
CA ILE A 150 9.56 12.51 -9.60
C ILE A 150 8.92 11.46 -8.69
N TYR A 151 9.43 10.22 -8.70
CA TYR A 151 9.00 9.20 -7.76
C TYR A 151 9.30 9.62 -6.32
N THR A 152 10.51 10.12 -6.04
CA THR A 152 10.91 10.70 -4.76
C THR A 152 9.93 11.80 -4.32
N ALA A 153 9.61 12.74 -5.19
CA ALA A 153 8.64 13.80 -4.90
C ALA A 153 7.26 13.23 -4.55
N SER A 154 6.78 12.20 -5.30
CA SER A 154 5.52 11.55 -5.02
C SER A 154 5.48 10.90 -3.63
N LYS A 155 6.56 10.27 -3.22
CA LYS A 155 6.65 9.58 -1.91
C LYS A 155 6.84 10.56 -0.75
N HIS A 156 7.53 11.69 -0.96
CA HIS A 156 7.57 12.78 0.02
C HIS A 156 6.18 13.43 0.21
N ALA A 157 5.41 13.62 -0.87
CA ALA A 157 4.04 14.12 -0.77
C ALA A 157 3.15 13.20 0.07
N VAL A 158 3.23 11.89 -0.16
CA VAL A 158 2.50 10.88 0.61
C VAL A 158 2.95 10.87 2.07
N GLN A 159 4.22 10.98 2.35
CA GLN A 159 4.77 11.00 3.70
C GLN A 159 4.28 12.23 4.49
N ALA A 160 4.29 13.40 3.87
CA ALA A 160 3.75 14.62 4.46
C ALA A 160 2.24 14.50 4.74
N PHE A 161 1.48 13.90 3.81
CA PHE A 161 0.06 13.62 3.98
C PHE A 161 -0.23 12.71 5.18
N ILE A 162 0.48 11.58 5.31
CA ILE A 162 0.35 10.65 6.44
C ILE A 162 0.54 11.40 7.77
N HIS A 163 1.61 12.19 7.89
CA HIS A 163 1.94 12.90 9.13
C HIS A 163 0.89 13.95 9.49
N THR A 164 0.34 14.64 8.50
CA THR A 164 -0.67 15.68 8.70
C THR A 164 -2.02 15.07 9.05
N VAL A 165 -2.49 14.09 8.30
CA VAL A 165 -3.78 13.41 8.53
C VAL A 165 -3.79 12.72 9.89
N ARG A 166 -2.69 12.08 10.29
CA ARG A 166 -2.57 11.45 11.62
C ARG A 166 -2.97 12.41 12.74
N ARG A 167 -2.53 13.67 12.67
CA ARG A 167 -2.85 14.68 13.68
C ARG A 167 -4.33 15.11 13.68
N GLN A 168 -4.98 15.02 12.54
CA GLN A 168 -6.41 15.35 12.43
C GLN A 168 -7.30 14.24 12.97
N ILE A 169 -6.94 12.96 12.74
CA ILE A 169 -7.83 11.82 12.98
C ILE A 169 -7.59 11.08 14.31
N SER A 170 -6.44 11.30 14.96
CA SER A 170 -6.10 10.58 16.21
C SER A 170 -7.15 10.75 17.31
N ARG A 171 -7.76 11.94 17.42
CA ARG A 171 -8.85 12.23 18.37
C ARG A 171 -10.11 11.40 18.14
N HIS A 172 -10.25 10.81 16.96
CA HIS A 172 -11.39 9.96 16.59
C HIS A 172 -11.11 8.46 16.78
N GLY A 173 -9.96 8.09 17.37
CA GLY A 173 -9.59 6.71 17.58
C GLY A 173 -9.11 5.98 16.31
N VAL A 174 -8.87 6.72 15.22
CA VAL A 174 -8.35 6.19 13.95
C VAL A 174 -6.85 6.41 13.86
N ARG A 175 -6.11 5.39 13.42
CA ARG A 175 -4.66 5.45 13.25
C ARG A 175 -4.32 5.50 11.75
N ILE A 176 -3.27 6.24 11.40
CA ILE A 176 -2.64 6.20 10.08
C ILE A 176 -1.12 6.20 10.25
N GLY A 177 -0.45 5.36 9.49
CA GLY A 177 1.00 5.28 9.44
C GLY A 177 1.50 4.86 8.06
N GLY A 178 2.78 5.07 7.82
CA GLY A 178 3.47 4.69 6.58
C GLY A 178 4.45 3.55 6.80
N VAL A 179 4.43 2.55 5.95
CA VAL A 179 5.55 1.64 5.77
C VAL A 179 6.43 2.17 4.64
N ALA A 180 7.73 2.31 4.90
CA ALA A 180 8.70 2.88 3.97
C ALA A 180 9.80 1.85 3.66
N PRO A 181 9.54 0.94 2.71
CA PRO A 181 10.54 -0.05 2.32
C PRO A 181 11.60 0.54 1.41
N GLY A 182 12.81 -0.03 1.48
CA GLY A 182 13.80 0.03 0.42
C GLY A 182 13.38 -0.82 -0.78
N PRO A 183 14.32 -1.19 -1.67
CA PRO A 183 14.03 -2.00 -2.84
C PRO A 183 13.45 -3.38 -2.50
N VAL A 184 12.32 -3.72 -3.13
CA VAL A 184 11.59 -4.98 -2.94
C VAL A 184 11.44 -5.69 -4.27
N VAL A 185 11.58 -7.00 -4.28
CA VAL A 185 11.35 -7.84 -5.46
C VAL A 185 9.88 -7.84 -5.82
N THR A 186 9.49 -7.00 -6.77
CA THR A 186 8.12 -6.87 -7.25
C THR A 186 8.08 -6.74 -8.77
N ALA A 187 6.88 -6.66 -9.34
CA ALA A 187 6.69 -6.39 -10.76
C ALA A 187 7.30 -5.04 -11.22
N LEU A 188 7.61 -4.13 -10.31
CA LEU A 188 8.32 -2.88 -10.62
C LEU A 188 9.77 -3.12 -11.09
N LEU A 189 10.34 -4.28 -10.78
CA LEU A 189 11.67 -4.69 -11.22
C LEU A 189 11.66 -5.59 -12.49
N LYS A 190 10.49 -5.79 -13.11
CA LYS A 190 10.32 -6.68 -14.28
C LYS A 190 11.24 -6.35 -15.46
N ASP A 191 11.58 -5.06 -15.60
CA ASP A 191 12.41 -4.56 -16.69
C ASP A 191 13.92 -4.60 -16.35
N TRP A 192 14.27 -5.08 -15.16
CA TRP A 192 15.68 -5.27 -14.83
C TRP A 192 16.26 -6.47 -15.58
N PRO A 193 17.47 -6.35 -16.17
CA PRO A 193 18.20 -7.48 -16.68
C PRO A 193 18.36 -8.57 -15.60
N LYS A 194 18.17 -9.84 -15.99
CA LYS A 194 18.27 -10.97 -15.05
C LYS A 194 19.59 -10.95 -14.27
N ALA A 195 20.71 -10.68 -14.95
CA ALA A 195 22.02 -10.60 -14.29
C ALA A 195 22.08 -9.53 -13.19
N LYS A 196 21.45 -8.37 -13.42
CA LYS A 196 21.37 -7.29 -12.42
C LYS A 196 20.51 -7.71 -11.22
N LEU A 197 19.41 -8.38 -11.47
CA LEU A 197 18.54 -8.89 -10.41
C LEU A 197 19.26 -9.95 -9.56
N ASP A 198 19.94 -10.91 -10.21
CA ASP A 198 20.70 -11.96 -9.53
C ASP A 198 21.87 -11.36 -8.70
N GLU A 199 22.56 -10.36 -9.22
CA GLU A 199 23.61 -9.63 -8.50
C GLU A 199 23.06 -8.90 -7.26
N ALA A 200 21.95 -8.19 -7.41
CA ALA A 200 21.31 -7.46 -6.31
C ALA A 200 20.79 -8.39 -5.20
N LEU A 201 20.24 -9.55 -5.58
CA LEU A 201 19.84 -10.59 -4.62
C LEU A 201 21.06 -11.17 -3.90
N ALA A 202 22.12 -11.50 -4.63
CA ALA A 202 23.35 -12.02 -4.05
C ALA A 202 24.04 -11.02 -3.11
N ALA A 203 23.96 -9.72 -3.43
CA ALA A 203 24.48 -8.65 -2.59
C ALA A 203 23.59 -8.32 -1.37
N GLY A 204 22.39 -8.94 -1.24
CA GLY A 204 21.46 -8.63 -0.17
C GLY A 204 20.88 -7.21 -0.26
N SER A 205 20.79 -6.63 -1.46
CA SER A 205 20.28 -5.28 -1.69
C SER A 205 18.81 -5.22 -2.09
N LEU A 206 18.11 -6.35 -2.07
CA LEU A 206 16.67 -6.47 -2.29
C LEU A 206 16.01 -7.24 -1.15
N MET A 207 14.76 -6.90 -0.84
CA MET A 207 13.91 -7.61 0.11
C MET A 207 12.79 -8.35 -0.61
N GLU A 208 12.29 -9.42 0.02
CA GLU A 208 11.06 -10.06 -0.40
C GLU A 208 9.83 -9.24 0.05
N PRO A 209 8.73 -9.25 -0.71
CA PRO A 209 7.51 -8.53 -0.32
C PRO A 209 6.88 -9.05 0.99
N THR A 210 7.18 -10.28 1.40
CA THR A 210 6.80 -10.86 2.68
C THR A 210 7.35 -10.10 3.89
N GLU A 211 8.54 -9.50 3.75
CA GLU A 211 9.14 -8.66 4.81
C GLU A 211 8.33 -7.38 5.03
N VAL A 212 7.83 -6.79 3.95
CA VAL A 212 6.93 -5.63 4.04
C VAL A 212 5.59 -6.02 4.66
N ALA A 213 5.05 -7.18 4.30
CA ALA A 213 3.84 -7.69 4.90
C ALA A 213 3.99 -7.93 6.42
N ALA A 214 5.12 -8.48 6.87
CA ALA A 214 5.43 -8.62 8.29
C ALA A 214 5.50 -7.27 9.03
N ALA A 215 6.09 -6.25 8.38
CA ALA A 215 6.13 -4.89 8.92
C ALA A 215 4.71 -4.28 9.04
N VAL A 216 3.87 -4.44 8.03
CA VAL A 216 2.47 -3.98 8.06
C VAL A 216 1.68 -4.71 9.16
N MET A 217 1.85 -6.03 9.31
CA MET A 217 1.25 -6.80 10.39
C MET A 217 1.69 -6.27 11.76
N PHE A 218 2.96 -5.97 11.95
CA PHE A 218 3.44 -5.32 13.18
C PHE A 218 2.69 -4.01 13.45
N MET A 219 2.50 -3.15 12.45
CA MET A 219 1.85 -1.85 12.61
C MET A 219 0.39 -1.99 13.05
N VAL A 220 -0.39 -2.86 12.42
CA VAL A 220 -1.84 -3.01 12.68
C VAL A 220 -2.15 -3.78 13.96
N THR A 221 -1.21 -4.56 14.47
CA THR A 221 -1.41 -5.38 15.69
C THR A 221 -0.97 -4.70 16.99
N ARG A 222 -0.50 -3.45 16.93
CA ARG A 222 -0.16 -2.70 18.14
C ARG A 222 -1.40 -2.40 19.00
N PRO A 223 -1.26 -2.29 20.32
CA PRO A 223 -2.35 -1.82 21.18
C PRO A 223 -2.96 -0.51 20.68
N ARG A 224 -4.26 -0.30 20.91
CA ARG A 224 -5.00 0.83 20.32
C ARG A 224 -4.47 2.22 20.71
N ASN A 225 -3.76 2.33 21.84
CA ASN A 225 -3.11 3.57 22.31
C ASN A 225 -1.73 3.81 21.64
N VAL A 226 -1.29 2.92 20.76
CA VAL A 226 0.00 3.01 20.06
C VAL A 226 -0.24 3.18 18.57
N VAL A 227 0.41 4.14 17.94
CA VAL A 227 0.48 4.28 16.49
C VAL A 227 1.95 4.19 16.05
N VAL A 228 2.20 3.33 15.08
CA VAL A 228 3.49 3.33 14.36
C VAL A 228 3.34 4.32 13.20
N ARG A 229 3.94 5.50 13.35
CA ARG A 229 3.80 6.58 12.38
C ARG A 229 4.55 6.28 11.08
N ASP A 230 5.81 5.87 11.22
CA ASP A 230 6.69 5.47 10.13
C ASP A 230 7.41 4.19 10.53
N LEU A 231 7.45 3.23 9.61
CA LEU A 231 8.25 2.03 9.77
C LEU A 231 9.12 1.87 8.53
N VAL A 232 10.43 2.10 8.71
CA VAL A 232 11.42 2.00 7.64
C VAL A 232 12.06 0.62 7.70
N ILE A 233 12.07 -0.10 6.60
CA ILE A 233 12.76 -1.38 6.46
C ILE A 233 13.63 -1.37 5.20
N LEU A 234 14.86 -1.78 5.35
CA LEU A 234 15.86 -1.73 4.30
C LEU A 234 16.54 -3.10 4.17
N PRO A 235 16.90 -3.51 2.96
CA PRO A 235 17.82 -4.63 2.80
C PRO A 235 19.20 -4.25 3.35
N MET A 236 19.87 -5.19 3.98
CA MET A 236 21.13 -4.94 4.67
C MET A 236 22.24 -4.45 3.73
N GLY A 237 22.22 -4.86 2.47
CA GLY A 237 23.20 -4.47 1.46
C GLY A 237 22.88 -3.14 0.74
N LEU A 238 21.89 -2.39 1.19
CA LEU A 238 21.56 -1.08 0.62
C LEU A 238 22.41 0.00 1.28
N ASP A 239 23.17 0.72 0.45
CA ASP A 239 23.89 1.94 0.83
C ASP A 239 23.12 3.15 0.28
N LEU A 240 22.55 3.95 1.17
CA LEU A 240 21.79 5.16 0.88
C LEU A 240 22.27 6.33 1.72
#